data_6b084c1a702796bf2713b4258bdfc6a2
#
_entry.id   6b084c1a702796bf2713b4258bdfc6a2
#
_cell.length_a   1.000
_cell.length_b   1.000
_cell.length_c   1.000
_cell.angle_alpha   90.00
_cell.angle_beta   90.00
_cell.angle_gamma   90.00
#
_symmetry.space_group_name_H-M   'P 1'
#
loop_
_entity.id
_entity.type
_entity.pdbx_description
1 polymer ?
#
loop_
_entity_poly.entity_id
_entity_poly.type
_entity_poly.pdbx_seq_one_letter_code
_entity_poly.pdbx_strand_id
1 'polypeptide(L)'
;MRSTQPETSPESTTSGVLMLDRDHSILAFNERVLDWAHRKEVPLLERLRYLCIVSSNLDEFFEVRAEPHLTALHGKETEGPYTVGSFERLAGAAHTLVERQYALYNDDLMPAFEQAGIRILAHSERGEAQRRWVRQYF
;
A
#
# COMPACT_ATOMS: atom_id res chain seq x y z
N MET A 1 -6.93 -24.95 -67.13
CA MET A 1 -7.28 -23.86 -66.22
C MET A 1 -7.46 -24.45 -64.81
N ARG A 2 -6.47 -24.32 -63.97
CA ARG A 2 -6.55 -24.71 -62.55
C ARG A 2 -6.61 -23.44 -61.71
N SER A 3 -7.75 -23.21 -61.06
CA SER A 3 -7.93 -22.12 -60.14
C SER A 3 -7.26 -22.48 -58.79
N THR A 4 -6.26 -21.71 -58.44
CA THR A 4 -5.61 -21.78 -57.15
C THR A 4 -6.40 -20.87 -56.19
N GLN A 5 -7.03 -21.46 -55.17
CA GLN A 5 -7.60 -20.72 -54.06
C GLN A 5 -6.46 -20.33 -53.07
N PRO A 6 -6.49 -19.14 -52.47
CA PRO A 6 -5.57 -18.83 -51.41
C PRO A 6 -6.03 -19.49 -50.11
N GLU A 7 -5.12 -20.22 -49.47
CA GLU A 7 -5.28 -20.72 -48.11
C GLU A 7 -5.27 -19.56 -47.15
N THR A 8 -6.40 -19.34 -46.50
CA THR A 8 -6.49 -18.43 -45.32
C THR A 8 -5.93 -19.20 -44.12
N SER A 9 -4.74 -18.84 -43.71
CA SER A 9 -4.17 -19.26 -42.43
C SER A 9 -5.07 -18.77 -41.27
N PRO A 10 -5.39 -19.62 -40.29
CA PRO A 10 -6.11 -19.17 -39.12
C PRO A 10 -5.21 -18.23 -38.29
N GLU A 11 -5.63 -16.98 -38.12
CA GLU A 11 -5.05 -16.07 -37.15
C GLU A 11 -5.15 -16.73 -35.76
N SER A 12 -4.00 -17.09 -35.22
CA SER A 12 -3.89 -17.52 -33.83
C SER A 12 -4.23 -16.34 -32.92
N THR A 13 -5.48 -16.31 -32.48
CA THR A 13 -5.92 -15.44 -31.38
C THR A 13 -5.22 -15.90 -30.12
N THR A 14 -4.03 -15.42 -29.88
CA THR A 14 -3.37 -15.57 -28.59
C THR A 14 -4.22 -14.77 -27.59
N SER A 15 -5.11 -15.45 -26.88
CA SER A 15 -5.81 -14.88 -25.72
C SER A 15 -4.73 -14.47 -24.73
N GLY A 16 -4.36 -13.20 -24.76
CA GLY A 16 -3.39 -12.63 -23.85
C GLY A 16 -3.94 -12.76 -22.42
N VAL A 17 -3.34 -13.64 -21.64
CA VAL A 17 -3.64 -13.69 -20.20
C VAL A 17 -3.33 -12.32 -19.63
N LEU A 18 -4.36 -11.60 -19.15
CA LEU A 18 -4.19 -10.32 -18.50
C LEU A 18 -3.49 -10.56 -17.17
N MET A 19 -2.18 -10.31 -17.12
CA MET A 19 -1.41 -10.39 -15.88
C MET A 19 -1.77 -9.23 -14.99
N LEU A 20 -2.09 -9.52 -13.72
CA LEU A 20 -2.31 -8.49 -12.72
C LEU A 20 -1.00 -7.74 -12.47
N ASP A 21 -1.08 -6.41 -12.44
CA ASP A 21 0.02 -5.57 -12.01
C ASP A 21 0.34 -5.87 -10.53
N ARG A 22 1.54 -6.35 -10.28
CA ARG A 22 1.97 -6.80 -8.96
C ARG A 22 1.99 -5.65 -7.96
N ASP A 23 2.48 -4.49 -8.37
CA ASP A 23 2.67 -3.35 -7.46
C ASP A 23 1.32 -2.73 -7.07
N HIS A 24 0.40 -2.57 -8.03
CA HIS A 24 -0.99 -2.20 -7.74
C HIS A 24 -1.72 -3.26 -6.91
N SER A 25 -1.43 -4.54 -7.12
CA SER A 25 -2.02 -5.63 -6.32
C SER A 25 -1.57 -5.58 -4.86
N ILE A 26 -0.32 -5.20 -4.58
CA ILE A 26 0.19 -4.99 -3.23
C ILE A 26 -0.53 -3.82 -2.56
N LEU A 27 -0.70 -2.69 -3.24
CA LEU A 27 -1.46 -1.56 -2.71
C LEU A 27 -2.92 -1.93 -2.44
N ALA A 28 -3.59 -2.60 -3.38
CA ALA A 28 -4.97 -3.07 -3.21
C ALA A 28 -5.12 -4.09 -2.06
N PHE A 29 -4.10 -4.91 -1.80
CA PHE A 29 -4.06 -5.76 -0.61
C PHE A 29 -4.04 -4.92 0.67
N ASN A 30 -3.18 -3.90 0.73
CA ASN A 30 -3.08 -3.01 1.90
C ASN A 30 -4.36 -2.19 2.11
N GLU A 31 -5.07 -1.80 1.06
CA GLU A 31 -6.42 -1.20 1.19
C GLU A 31 -7.38 -2.13 1.92
N ARG A 32 -7.41 -3.42 1.57
CA ARG A 32 -8.26 -4.41 2.26
C ARG A 32 -7.85 -4.60 3.73
N VAL A 33 -6.55 -4.56 4.04
CA VAL A 33 -6.07 -4.59 5.43
C VAL A 33 -6.53 -3.34 6.19
N LEU A 34 -6.44 -2.16 5.57
CA LEU A 34 -6.91 -0.91 6.16
C LEU A 34 -8.43 -0.92 6.38
N ASP A 35 -9.21 -1.54 5.49
CA ASP A 35 -10.66 -1.69 5.66
C ASP A 35 -11.03 -2.47 6.93
N TRP A 36 -10.21 -3.45 7.34
CA TRP A 36 -10.39 -4.11 8.63
C TRP A 36 -10.18 -3.16 9.82
N ALA A 37 -9.25 -2.23 9.72
CA ALA A 37 -9.03 -1.22 10.75
C ALA A 37 -10.20 -0.21 10.86
N HIS A 38 -10.99 -0.02 9.78
CA HIS A 38 -12.19 0.84 9.81
C HIS A 38 -13.40 0.20 10.50
N ARG A 39 -13.43 -1.12 10.61
CA ARG A 39 -14.60 -1.85 11.14
C ARG A 39 -14.74 -1.66 12.65
N LYS A 40 -15.89 -1.14 13.07
CA LYS A 40 -16.19 -0.84 14.49
C LYS A 40 -16.40 -2.10 15.34
N GLU A 41 -16.76 -3.21 14.73
CA GLU A 41 -16.89 -4.53 15.38
C GLU A 41 -15.56 -5.19 15.73
N VAL A 42 -14.46 -4.71 15.13
CA VAL A 42 -13.10 -5.17 15.45
C VAL A 42 -12.63 -4.50 16.76
N PRO A 43 -12.04 -5.25 17.71
CA PRO A 43 -11.50 -4.67 18.94
C PRO A 43 -10.52 -3.51 18.68
N LEU A 44 -10.60 -2.44 19.46
CA LEU A 44 -9.89 -1.18 19.22
C LEU A 44 -8.37 -1.35 19.03
N LEU A 45 -7.72 -2.16 19.86
CA LEU A 45 -6.28 -2.42 19.74
C LEU A 45 -5.93 -3.26 18.49
N GLU A 46 -6.83 -4.14 18.06
CA GLU A 46 -6.64 -4.88 16.80
C GLU A 46 -6.82 -3.95 15.59
N ARG A 47 -7.71 -2.96 15.66
CA ARG A 47 -7.81 -1.92 14.63
C ARG A 47 -6.51 -1.13 14.49
N LEU A 48 -5.88 -0.74 15.60
CA LEU A 48 -4.55 -0.12 15.59
C LEU A 48 -3.49 -1.05 15.00
N ARG A 49 -3.55 -2.34 15.33
CA ARG A 49 -2.63 -3.34 14.79
C ARG A 49 -2.73 -3.46 13.27
N TYR A 50 -3.95 -3.49 12.70
CA TYR A 50 -4.14 -3.46 11.25
C TYR A 50 -3.55 -2.19 10.62
N LEU A 51 -3.75 -1.04 11.24
CA LEU A 51 -3.13 0.21 10.80
C LEU A 51 -1.59 0.13 10.76
N CYS A 52 -0.98 -0.41 11.81
CA CYS A 52 0.47 -0.60 11.89
C CYS A 52 0.98 -1.59 10.82
N ILE A 53 0.22 -2.64 10.51
CA ILE A 53 0.55 -3.59 9.43
C ILE A 53 0.57 -2.87 8.09
N VAL A 54 -0.42 -2.03 7.79
CA VAL A 54 -0.45 -1.23 6.55
C VAL A 54 0.76 -0.30 6.49
N SER A 55 1.11 0.37 7.59
CA SER A 55 2.28 1.26 7.65
C SER A 55 3.57 0.51 7.33
N SER A 56 3.81 -0.63 7.99
CA SER A 56 5.00 -1.45 7.76
C SER A 56 5.08 -1.99 6.33
N ASN A 57 3.94 -2.43 5.78
CA ASN A 57 3.89 -2.91 4.39
C ASN A 57 4.16 -1.80 3.38
N LEU A 58 3.73 -0.56 3.67
CA LEU A 58 4.03 0.59 2.81
C LEU A 58 5.50 0.97 2.88
N ASP A 59 6.12 0.94 4.06
CA ASP A 59 7.56 1.19 4.20
C ASP A 59 8.36 0.18 3.36
N GLU A 60 8.08 -1.12 3.50
CA GLU A 60 8.71 -2.16 2.69
C GLU A 60 8.43 -1.99 1.19
N PHE A 61 7.20 -1.61 0.82
CA PHE A 61 6.83 -1.36 -0.57
C PHE A 61 7.68 -0.24 -1.18
N PHE A 62 7.84 0.88 -0.48
CA PHE A 62 8.65 2.00 -0.97
C PHE A 62 10.14 1.66 -1.03
N GLU A 63 10.66 0.93 -0.06
CA GLU A 63 12.07 0.53 -0.05
C GLU A 63 12.41 -0.46 -1.17
N VAL A 64 11.52 -1.42 -1.47
CA VAL A 64 11.84 -2.55 -2.35
C VAL A 64 11.26 -2.39 -3.75
N ARG A 65 10.08 -1.78 -3.87
CA ARG A 65 9.29 -1.80 -5.12
C ARG A 65 9.23 -0.47 -5.86
N ALA A 66 9.47 0.64 -5.20
CA ALA A 66 9.34 1.95 -5.83
C ALA A 66 10.54 2.33 -6.72
N GLU A 67 11.71 1.75 -6.50
CA GLU A 67 12.95 2.11 -7.21
C GLU A 67 12.86 1.99 -8.74
N PRO A 68 12.35 0.89 -9.34
CA PRO A 68 12.21 0.80 -10.80
C PRO A 68 11.30 1.89 -11.39
N HIS A 69 10.24 2.26 -10.67
CA HIS A 69 9.33 3.34 -11.07
C HIS A 69 10.00 4.71 -11.02
N LEU A 70 10.81 4.97 -9.99
CA LEU A 70 11.60 6.19 -9.86
C LEU A 70 12.67 6.29 -10.95
N THR A 71 13.31 5.17 -11.27
CA THR A 71 14.29 5.08 -12.35
C THR A 71 13.67 5.44 -13.70
N ALA A 72 12.47 4.91 -14.00
CA ALA A 72 11.71 5.25 -15.19
C ALA A 72 11.28 6.73 -15.22
N LEU A 73 10.90 7.31 -14.08
CA LEU A 73 10.57 8.72 -13.93
C LEU A 73 11.74 9.63 -14.36
N HIS A 74 12.98 9.23 -14.05
CA HIS A 74 14.19 9.97 -14.43
C HIS A 74 14.65 9.69 -15.87
N GLY A 75 13.84 9.03 -16.69
CA GLY A 75 14.13 8.75 -18.10
C GLY A 75 15.25 7.75 -18.34
N LYS A 76 15.58 6.93 -17.34
CA LYS A 76 16.54 5.82 -17.48
C LYS A 76 15.83 4.57 -17.96
N GLU A 77 16.54 3.75 -18.72
CA GLU A 77 16.03 2.44 -19.15
C GLU A 77 15.82 1.52 -17.94
N THR A 78 14.68 0.87 -17.90
CA THR A 78 14.33 -0.13 -16.89
C THR A 78 13.90 -1.42 -17.56
N GLU A 79 14.24 -2.55 -16.97
CA GLU A 79 13.68 -3.82 -17.39
C GLU A 79 12.23 -3.94 -16.90
N GLY A 80 11.27 -4.03 -17.84
CA GLY A 80 9.86 -4.22 -17.52
C GLY A 80 8.94 -3.06 -17.94
N PRO A 81 7.67 -3.09 -17.52
CA PRO A 81 6.64 -2.16 -17.98
C PRO A 81 6.63 -0.81 -17.21
N TYR A 82 7.77 -0.38 -16.74
CA TYR A 82 7.89 0.85 -15.95
C TYR A 82 7.98 2.08 -16.85
N THR A 83 7.09 3.02 -16.64
CA THR A 83 7.00 4.29 -17.37
C THR A 83 6.70 5.44 -16.42
N VAL A 84 6.85 6.69 -16.86
CA VAL A 84 6.40 7.86 -16.08
C VAL A 84 4.94 7.74 -15.71
N GLY A 85 4.07 7.34 -16.65
CA GLY A 85 2.64 7.16 -16.37
C GLY A 85 2.34 6.01 -15.39
N SER A 86 3.16 4.94 -15.36
CA SER A 86 3.02 3.88 -14.35
C SER A 86 3.41 4.39 -12.96
N PHE A 87 4.44 5.21 -12.87
CA PHE A 87 4.83 5.86 -11.62
C PHE A 87 3.73 6.78 -11.09
N GLU A 88 3.17 7.66 -11.92
CA GLU A 88 2.12 8.59 -11.50
C GLU A 88 0.88 7.87 -10.96
N ARG A 89 0.44 6.79 -11.63
CA ARG A 89 -0.68 5.96 -11.14
C ARG A 89 -0.37 5.30 -9.81
N LEU A 90 0.82 4.72 -9.67
CA LEU A 90 1.25 4.04 -8.45
C LEU A 90 1.38 5.03 -7.29
N ALA A 91 2.00 6.18 -7.52
CA ALA A 91 2.15 7.25 -6.54
C ALA A 91 0.80 7.79 -6.09
N GLY A 92 -0.14 8.01 -7.02
CA GLY A 92 -1.51 8.43 -6.69
C GLY A 92 -2.25 7.42 -5.82
N ALA A 93 -2.17 6.12 -6.15
CA ALA A 93 -2.77 5.06 -5.35
C ALA A 93 -2.16 4.97 -3.94
N ALA A 94 -0.83 5.03 -3.85
CA ALA A 94 -0.13 5.01 -2.57
C ALA A 94 -0.48 6.24 -1.72
N HIS A 95 -0.53 7.43 -2.32
CA HIS A 95 -0.90 8.66 -1.63
C HIS A 95 -2.31 8.60 -1.05
N THR A 96 -3.27 8.14 -1.83
CA THR A 96 -4.66 7.93 -1.38
C THR A 96 -4.73 6.97 -0.19
N LEU A 97 -3.96 5.88 -0.23
CA LEU A 97 -3.91 4.92 0.87
C LEU A 97 -3.33 5.54 2.15
N VAL A 98 -2.26 6.32 2.03
CA VAL A 98 -1.63 7.05 3.15
C VAL A 98 -2.59 8.08 3.74
N GLU A 99 -3.30 8.86 2.91
CA GLU A 99 -4.30 9.83 3.39
C GLU A 99 -5.42 9.13 4.19
N ARG A 100 -5.94 8.01 3.68
CA ARG A 100 -6.95 7.21 4.39
C ARG A 100 -6.42 6.66 5.72
N GLN A 101 -5.16 6.25 5.77
CA GLN A 101 -4.50 5.76 6.97
C GLN A 101 -4.40 6.85 8.04
N TYR A 102 -3.97 8.07 7.67
CA TYR A 102 -3.89 9.20 8.60
C TYR A 102 -5.27 9.67 9.06
N ALA A 103 -6.25 9.72 8.18
CA ALA A 103 -7.63 10.06 8.55
C ALA A 103 -8.19 9.05 9.57
N LEU A 104 -8.03 7.75 9.33
CA LEU A 104 -8.44 6.73 10.29
C LEU A 104 -7.75 6.89 11.66
N TYR A 105 -6.45 7.15 11.67
CA TYR A 105 -5.70 7.33 12.90
C TYR A 105 -6.17 8.55 13.69
N ASN A 106 -6.22 9.71 13.03
CA ASN A 106 -6.49 10.99 13.71
C ASN A 106 -7.97 11.16 14.06
N ASP A 107 -8.88 10.80 13.15
CA ASP A 107 -10.30 11.17 13.26
C ASP A 107 -11.15 10.07 13.91
N ASP A 108 -10.63 8.84 13.98
CA ASP A 108 -11.37 7.71 14.52
C ASP A 108 -10.63 7.01 15.68
N LEU A 109 -9.42 6.51 15.46
CA LEU A 109 -8.72 5.72 16.46
C LEU A 109 -8.29 6.54 17.68
N MET A 110 -7.70 7.72 17.46
CA MET A 110 -7.26 8.57 18.57
C MET A 110 -8.42 8.98 19.51
N PRO A 111 -9.55 9.48 19.01
CA PRO A 111 -10.72 9.75 19.87
C PRO A 111 -11.27 8.49 20.55
N ALA A 112 -11.27 7.34 19.87
CA ALA A 112 -11.74 6.09 20.46
C ALA A 112 -10.80 5.58 21.58
N PHE A 113 -9.50 5.79 21.47
CA PHE A 113 -8.53 5.49 22.53
C PHE A 113 -8.76 6.35 23.76
N GLU A 114 -8.94 7.66 23.57
CA GLU A 114 -9.23 8.58 24.68
C GLU A 114 -10.51 8.17 25.41
N GLN A 115 -11.58 7.83 24.70
CA GLN A 115 -12.83 7.33 25.30
C GLN A 115 -12.64 6.01 26.05
N ALA A 116 -11.74 5.13 25.60
CA ALA A 116 -11.39 3.88 26.25
C ALA A 116 -10.39 4.06 27.41
N GLY A 117 -9.95 5.29 27.72
CA GLY A 117 -8.95 5.56 28.75
C GLY A 117 -7.52 5.16 28.36
N ILE A 118 -7.27 4.95 27.07
CA ILE A 118 -5.94 4.61 26.53
C ILE A 118 -5.34 5.89 25.93
N ARG A 119 -4.14 6.24 26.38
CA ARG A 119 -3.44 7.43 25.89
C ARG A 119 -2.13 7.05 25.19
N ILE A 120 -1.98 7.48 23.95
CA ILE A 120 -0.73 7.39 23.20
C ILE A 120 0.06 8.66 23.50
N LEU A 121 1.20 8.51 24.16
CA LEU A 121 2.03 9.64 24.59
C LEU A 121 3.08 9.98 23.54
N ALA A 122 3.10 11.24 23.11
CA ALA A 122 4.21 11.75 22.31
C ALA A 122 5.51 11.78 23.16
N HIS A 123 6.67 11.85 22.48
CA HIS A 123 7.96 11.85 23.20
C HIS A 123 8.06 12.98 24.24
N SER A 124 7.56 14.18 23.90
CA SER A 124 7.55 15.36 24.76
C SER A 124 6.62 15.24 25.97
N GLU A 125 5.58 14.42 25.89
CA GLU A 125 4.57 14.24 26.94
C GLU A 125 4.97 13.24 28.02
N ARG A 126 6.04 12.46 27.78
CA ARG A 126 6.51 11.45 28.74
C ARG A 126 7.12 12.08 29.96
N GLY A 127 6.58 11.75 31.14
CA GLY A 127 7.16 12.09 32.42
C GLY A 127 8.46 11.32 32.70
N GLU A 128 9.20 11.71 33.74
CA GLU A 128 10.51 11.15 34.07
C GLU A 128 10.43 9.64 34.37
N ALA A 129 9.41 9.19 35.10
CA ALA A 129 9.19 7.79 35.40
C ALA A 129 8.93 6.95 34.12
N GLN A 130 8.15 7.48 33.17
CA GLN A 130 7.86 6.85 31.90
C GLN A 130 9.10 6.76 31.01
N ARG A 131 9.93 7.83 30.96
CA ARG A 131 11.22 7.82 30.24
C ARG A 131 12.18 6.80 30.83
N ARG A 132 12.20 6.63 32.16
CA ARG A 132 13.02 5.62 32.83
C ARG A 132 12.57 4.22 32.49
N TRP A 133 11.26 3.98 32.54
CA TRP A 133 10.69 2.69 32.17
C TRP A 133 10.99 2.29 30.74
N VAL A 134 10.80 3.20 29.78
CA VAL A 134 11.11 2.96 28.35
C VAL A 134 12.59 2.57 28.18
N ARG A 135 13.52 3.32 28.82
CA ARG A 135 14.97 2.99 28.76
C ARG A 135 15.36 1.65 29.40
N GLN A 136 14.56 1.14 30.32
CA GLN A 136 14.80 -0.16 30.92
C GLN A 136 14.23 -1.31 30.08
N TYR A 137 13.17 -1.02 29.32
CA TYR A 137 12.49 -2.01 28.49
C TYR A 137 13.20 -2.26 27.14
N PHE A 138 13.79 -1.23 26.55
CA PHE A 138 14.54 -1.27 25.29
C PHE A 138 16.04 -1.12 25.51
#